data_ab9272c474996fae8daa374be022f17f
#
_entry.id   ab9272c474996fae8daa374be022f17f
#
_cell.length_a   1.000
_cell.length_b   1.000
_cell.length_c   1.000
_cell.angle_alpha   90.00
_cell.angle_beta   90.00
_cell.angle_gamma   90.00
#
_symmetry.space_group_name_H-M   'P 1'
#
loop_
_entity.id
_entity.type
_entity.pdbx_description
1 polymer ?
#
loop_
_entity_poly.entity_id
_entity_poly.type
_entity_poly.pdbx_seq_one_letter_code
_entity_poly.pdbx_strand_id
1 'polypeptide(L)'
;MSEIKFSDPNQPQRFANQKKTNDKRALDIESVYDGEKLSGKVVLVTGANRGLGEAIAKELISQKAKVIATCRSSKPKYEGLHKVIDGIDVTDKKAMDKLVKDLEGQEIDILINNAGYFMVEKETIENPNFDEEVKMIDICAVGQIRVTSALFNAKLLKKGSKVVQITSQGGSIAWRTTQNAGGPFDYGHHMSKAAANMAGKLLAIELAPHGILVQIMHPGFNKTDMTKKYEKIWEVEGAVDASVGAKRVCHEINLISPERYGLFINCEDGLQIPW
;
A
#
# COMPACT_ATOMS: atom_id res chain seq x y z
N MET A 1 1.34 27.90 -9.34
CA MET A 1 0.98 26.53 -8.93
C MET A 1 1.15 25.65 -10.14
N SER A 2 2.02 24.63 -10.11
CA SER A 2 2.12 23.67 -11.21
C SER A 2 0.79 22.96 -11.37
N GLU A 3 0.35 22.76 -12.60
CA GLU A 3 -0.89 22.04 -12.93
C GLU A 3 -0.84 20.63 -12.34
N ILE A 4 -1.88 20.25 -11.59
CA ILE A 4 -1.99 18.91 -11.02
C ILE A 4 -2.23 17.92 -12.17
N LYS A 5 -1.29 17.00 -12.35
CA LYS A 5 -1.42 15.93 -13.35
C LYS A 5 -2.01 14.68 -12.71
N PHE A 6 -3.07 14.16 -13.30
CA PHE A 6 -3.72 12.93 -12.90
C PHE A 6 -3.34 11.76 -13.81
N SER A 7 -3.28 10.58 -13.23
CA SER A 7 -3.14 9.33 -13.96
C SER A 7 -4.41 9.03 -14.78
N ASP A 8 -4.26 8.32 -15.89
CA ASP A 8 -5.39 7.92 -16.73
C ASP A 8 -6.20 6.80 -16.05
N PRO A 9 -7.54 6.93 -15.90
CA PRO A 9 -8.38 5.89 -15.31
C PRO A 9 -8.48 4.62 -16.15
N ASN A 10 -8.30 4.71 -17.45
CA ASN A 10 -8.34 3.56 -18.36
C ASN A 10 -7.01 2.82 -18.35
N GLN A 11 -6.90 1.77 -17.53
CA GLN A 11 -5.64 1.05 -17.34
C GLN A 11 -5.05 0.44 -18.63
N PRO A 12 -5.81 -0.26 -19.50
CA PRO A 12 -5.31 -0.73 -20.77
C PRO A 12 -4.77 0.40 -21.65
N GLN A 13 -5.49 1.52 -21.73
CA GLN A 13 -5.08 2.69 -22.51
C GLN A 13 -3.83 3.35 -21.93
N ARG A 14 -3.78 3.49 -20.60
CA ARG A 14 -2.59 3.99 -19.88
C ARG A 14 -1.36 3.14 -20.21
N PHE A 15 -1.48 1.81 -20.11
CA PHE A 15 -0.37 0.90 -20.40
C PHE A 15 0.03 0.93 -21.88
N ALA A 16 -0.92 1.02 -22.82
CA ALA A 16 -0.63 1.19 -24.24
C ALA A 16 0.13 2.49 -24.52
N ASN A 17 -0.29 3.60 -23.89
CA ASN A 17 0.38 4.89 -24.00
C ASN A 17 1.80 4.85 -23.42
N GLN A 18 2.01 4.24 -22.27
CA GLN A 18 3.32 4.05 -21.66
C GLN A 18 4.28 3.29 -22.58
N LYS A 19 3.81 2.22 -23.25
CA LYS A 19 4.59 1.52 -24.27
C LYS A 19 4.91 2.40 -25.47
N LYS A 20 3.93 3.15 -25.97
CA LYS A 20 4.12 4.05 -27.13
C LYS A 20 5.14 5.16 -26.85
N THR A 21 5.15 5.70 -25.63
CA THR A 21 6.06 6.77 -25.22
C THR A 21 7.39 6.26 -24.66
N ASN A 22 7.55 4.93 -24.53
CA ASN A 22 8.68 4.30 -23.85
C ASN A 22 8.92 4.86 -22.45
N ASP A 23 7.83 4.98 -21.68
CA ASP A 23 7.87 5.51 -20.31
C ASP A 23 8.72 4.60 -19.41
N LYS A 24 9.94 5.07 -19.10
CA LYS A 24 10.91 4.31 -18.32
C LYS A 24 10.42 4.02 -16.91
N ARG A 25 9.73 4.96 -16.27
CA ARG A 25 9.18 4.75 -14.94
C ARG A 25 8.20 3.58 -14.88
N ALA A 26 7.34 3.47 -15.88
CA ALA A 26 6.33 2.42 -15.95
C ALA A 26 6.88 1.08 -16.46
N LEU A 27 7.79 1.12 -17.43
CA LEU A 27 8.28 -0.08 -18.13
C LEU A 27 9.62 -0.62 -17.61
N ASP A 28 10.43 0.24 -17.01
CA ASP A 28 11.81 -0.06 -16.58
C ASP A 28 12.16 0.73 -15.32
N ILE A 29 11.48 0.38 -14.21
CA ILE A 29 11.66 1.08 -12.93
C ILE A 29 13.12 1.07 -12.45
N GLU A 30 13.90 0.06 -12.82
CA GLU A 30 15.31 -0.03 -12.48
C GLU A 30 16.12 1.16 -12.98
N SER A 31 15.76 1.71 -14.15
CA SER A 31 16.48 2.85 -14.74
C SER A 31 16.23 4.18 -14.03
N VAL A 32 15.21 4.28 -13.16
CA VAL A 32 14.81 5.50 -12.46
C VAL A 32 14.75 5.35 -10.94
N TYR A 33 14.86 4.11 -10.45
CA TYR A 33 14.78 3.80 -9.03
C TYR A 33 16.11 4.05 -8.34
N ASP A 34 16.04 4.81 -7.25
CA ASP A 34 17.14 5.00 -6.31
C ASP A 34 16.65 4.64 -4.91
N GLY A 35 17.19 3.57 -4.34
CA GLY A 35 16.84 3.08 -3.00
C GLY A 35 17.79 3.58 -1.90
N GLU A 36 18.81 4.34 -2.18
CA GLU A 36 19.87 4.71 -1.22
C GLU A 36 19.33 5.38 0.05
N LYS A 37 18.26 6.20 -0.07
CA LYS A 37 17.63 6.89 1.06
C LYS A 37 16.96 5.95 2.07
N LEU A 38 16.78 4.68 1.72
CA LEU A 38 16.18 3.65 2.59
C LEU A 38 17.24 2.95 3.44
N SER A 39 18.52 3.09 3.10
CA SER A 39 19.62 2.45 3.81
C SER A 39 19.67 2.89 5.27
N GLY A 40 19.77 1.91 6.17
CA GLY A 40 19.82 2.11 7.61
C GLY A 40 18.49 2.48 8.28
N LYS A 41 17.41 2.74 7.52
CA LYS A 41 16.08 3.06 8.05
C LYS A 41 15.45 1.87 8.72
N VAL A 42 14.78 2.10 9.85
CA VAL A 42 13.94 1.12 10.51
C VAL A 42 12.56 1.17 9.89
N VAL A 43 12.18 0.09 9.20
CA VAL A 43 10.94 0.02 8.43
C VAL A 43 10.06 -1.11 8.96
N LEU A 44 8.85 -0.79 9.40
CA LEU A 44 7.85 -1.77 9.78
C LEU A 44 6.88 -2.00 8.63
N VAL A 45 6.74 -3.27 8.20
CA VAL A 45 5.83 -3.67 7.11
C VAL A 45 4.77 -4.61 7.65
N THR A 46 3.49 -4.25 7.55
CA THR A 46 2.39 -5.12 7.95
C THR A 46 2.02 -6.10 6.83
N GLY A 47 1.73 -7.36 7.17
CA GLY A 47 1.41 -8.39 6.19
C GLY A 47 2.57 -8.72 5.25
N ALA A 48 3.79 -8.78 5.81
CA ALA A 48 5.03 -8.97 5.05
C ALA A 48 5.37 -10.44 4.72
N ASN A 49 4.49 -11.38 4.98
CA ASN A 49 4.78 -12.82 4.85
C ASN A 49 4.50 -13.39 3.45
N ARG A 50 3.87 -12.65 2.56
CA ARG A 50 3.54 -13.05 1.17
C ARG A 50 3.24 -11.86 0.27
N GLY A 51 3.16 -12.14 -1.03
CA GLY A 51 2.68 -11.20 -2.06
C GLY A 51 3.48 -9.90 -2.09
N LEU A 52 2.77 -8.78 -2.23
CA LEU A 52 3.41 -7.46 -2.32
C LEU A 52 4.17 -7.09 -1.04
N GLY A 53 3.64 -7.42 0.15
CA GLY A 53 4.31 -7.13 1.43
C GLY A 53 5.65 -7.85 1.58
N GLU A 54 5.75 -9.10 1.15
CA GLU A 54 7.01 -9.85 1.07
C GLU A 54 7.97 -9.20 0.06
N ALA A 55 7.48 -8.83 -1.12
CA ALA A 55 8.30 -8.20 -2.15
C ALA A 55 8.85 -6.84 -1.68
N ILE A 56 8.03 -6.01 -1.02
CA ILE A 56 8.47 -4.75 -0.41
C ILE A 56 9.53 -5.00 0.66
N ALA A 57 9.33 -5.98 1.54
CA ALA A 57 10.28 -6.29 2.58
C ALA A 57 11.63 -6.76 1.99
N LYS A 58 11.62 -7.62 0.98
CA LYS A 58 12.83 -8.07 0.27
C LYS A 58 13.55 -6.90 -0.41
N GLU A 59 12.81 -6.00 -1.05
CA GLU A 59 13.40 -4.80 -1.66
C GLU A 59 14.06 -3.90 -0.61
N LEU A 60 13.40 -3.63 0.49
CA LEU A 60 13.95 -2.84 1.60
C LEU A 60 15.22 -3.47 2.19
N ILE A 61 15.25 -4.80 2.34
CA ILE A 61 16.43 -5.55 2.79
C ILE A 61 17.60 -5.36 1.79
N SER A 62 17.34 -5.45 0.48
CA SER A 62 18.36 -5.23 -0.55
C SER A 62 18.96 -3.83 -0.48
N GLN A 63 18.15 -2.84 -0.08
CA GLN A 63 18.58 -1.45 0.16
C GLN A 63 19.20 -1.23 1.56
N LYS A 64 19.51 -2.31 2.30
CA LYS A 64 20.12 -2.27 3.64
C LYS A 64 19.26 -1.57 4.71
N ALA A 65 17.95 -1.55 4.56
CA ALA A 65 17.04 -1.13 5.62
C ALA A 65 16.93 -2.21 6.70
N LYS A 66 16.62 -1.79 7.93
CA LYS A 66 16.30 -2.67 9.06
C LYS A 66 14.82 -2.97 9.04
N VAL A 67 14.44 -4.08 8.40
CA VAL A 67 13.03 -4.42 8.18
C VAL A 67 12.45 -5.22 9.34
N ILE A 68 11.37 -4.71 9.92
CA ILE A 68 10.53 -5.41 10.90
C ILE A 68 9.28 -5.88 10.16
N ALA A 69 9.11 -7.20 10.06
CA ALA A 69 7.97 -7.80 9.39
C ALA A 69 6.89 -8.20 10.40
N THR A 70 5.63 -7.82 10.18
CA THR A 70 4.52 -8.39 10.95
C THR A 70 3.68 -9.32 10.09
N CYS A 71 3.15 -10.36 10.72
CA CYS A 71 2.25 -11.31 10.09
C CYS A 71 1.20 -11.83 11.09
N ARG A 72 0.06 -12.30 10.58
CA ARG A 72 -1.03 -12.81 11.42
C ARG A 72 -0.76 -14.24 11.90
N SER A 73 -0.44 -15.15 10.99
CA SER A 73 -0.35 -16.58 11.30
C SER A 73 0.90 -17.25 10.74
N SER A 74 1.26 -17.02 9.50
CA SER A 74 2.41 -17.67 8.86
C SER A 74 3.59 -16.72 8.80
N LYS A 75 4.72 -17.14 9.37
CA LYS A 75 5.97 -16.36 9.36
C LYS A 75 6.53 -16.20 7.95
N PRO A 76 7.25 -15.10 7.68
CA PRO A 76 8.04 -14.95 6.48
C PRO A 76 9.02 -16.13 6.30
N LYS A 77 9.20 -16.57 5.04
CA LYS A 77 10.12 -17.67 4.69
C LYS A 77 11.40 -17.18 3.99
N TYR A 78 11.71 -15.91 4.10
CA TYR A 78 12.90 -15.28 3.51
C TYR A 78 13.79 -14.70 4.61
N GLU A 79 15.06 -14.51 4.30
CA GLU A 79 16.11 -14.07 5.24
C GLU A 79 16.33 -12.56 5.19
N GLY A 80 17.19 -12.06 6.07
CA GLY A 80 17.60 -10.66 6.11
C GLY A 80 16.69 -9.74 6.93
N LEU A 81 15.62 -10.25 7.51
CA LEU A 81 14.75 -9.47 8.40
C LEU A 81 15.47 -9.10 9.71
N HIS A 82 15.34 -7.83 10.11
CA HIS A 82 15.83 -7.37 11.41
C HIS A 82 15.02 -7.99 12.57
N LYS A 83 13.69 -8.05 12.41
CA LYS A 83 12.76 -8.65 13.39
C LYS A 83 11.51 -9.20 12.70
N VAL A 84 10.97 -10.28 13.25
CA VAL A 84 9.64 -10.80 12.87
C VAL A 84 8.74 -10.76 14.09
N ILE A 85 7.58 -10.15 13.97
CA ILE A 85 6.55 -10.11 15.02
C ILE A 85 5.32 -10.82 14.45
N ASP A 86 5.07 -12.03 14.88
CA ASP A 86 3.94 -12.85 14.48
C ASP A 86 2.72 -12.68 15.42
N GLY A 87 1.57 -13.21 14.99
CA GLY A 87 0.32 -13.07 15.74
C GLY A 87 -0.26 -11.66 15.71
N ILE A 88 0.12 -10.84 14.73
CA ILE A 88 -0.39 -9.49 14.58
C ILE A 88 -1.57 -9.50 13.59
N ASP A 89 -2.77 -9.62 14.13
CA ASP A 89 -4.01 -9.35 13.40
C ASP A 89 -4.35 -7.86 13.56
N VAL A 90 -4.41 -7.14 12.43
CA VAL A 90 -4.67 -5.69 12.43
C VAL A 90 -6.10 -5.34 12.86
N THR A 91 -6.98 -6.33 12.99
CA THR A 91 -8.35 -6.16 13.48
C THR A 91 -8.46 -6.32 15.01
N ASP A 92 -7.42 -6.84 15.67
CA ASP A 92 -7.44 -7.14 17.09
C ASP A 92 -6.65 -6.10 17.92
N LYS A 93 -7.34 -5.51 18.91
CA LYS A 93 -6.71 -4.57 19.85
C LYS A 93 -5.57 -5.21 20.65
N LYS A 94 -5.72 -6.47 21.10
CA LYS A 94 -4.68 -7.16 21.88
C LYS A 94 -3.43 -7.42 21.04
N ALA A 95 -3.61 -7.63 19.73
CA ALA A 95 -2.47 -7.74 18.82
C ALA A 95 -1.72 -6.40 18.70
N MET A 96 -2.39 -5.25 18.82
CA MET A 96 -1.74 -3.94 18.86
C MET A 96 -0.92 -3.74 20.13
N ASP A 97 -1.45 -4.15 21.29
CA ASP A 97 -0.71 -4.11 22.55
C ASP A 97 0.54 -5.02 22.50
N LYS A 98 0.39 -6.20 21.90
CA LYS A 98 1.51 -7.10 21.61
C LYS A 98 2.55 -6.47 20.69
N LEU A 99 2.12 -5.84 19.60
CA LEU A 99 3.02 -5.18 18.64
C LEU A 99 3.88 -4.13 19.34
N VAL A 100 3.26 -3.24 20.12
CA VAL A 100 3.97 -2.19 20.86
C VAL A 100 4.96 -2.80 21.86
N LYS A 101 4.53 -3.81 22.61
CA LYS A 101 5.40 -4.52 23.58
C LYS A 101 6.61 -5.16 22.88
N ASP A 102 6.37 -5.86 21.77
CA ASP A 102 7.43 -6.62 21.08
C ASP A 102 8.39 -5.70 20.31
N LEU A 103 8.01 -4.45 20.05
CA LEU A 103 8.92 -3.43 19.51
C LEU A 103 9.93 -2.91 20.54
N GLU A 104 9.69 -3.10 21.85
CA GLU A 104 10.67 -2.78 22.90
C GLU A 104 11.21 -1.35 22.86
N GLY A 105 10.37 -0.38 22.47
CA GLY A 105 10.75 1.01 22.30
C GLY A 105 11.50 1.33 21.00
N GLN A 106 11.61 0.38 20.07
CA GLN A 106 12.22 0.62 18.77
C GLN A 106 11.45 1.68 17.97
N GLU A 107 12.06 2.82 17.75
CA GLU A 107 11.52 3.86 16.89
C GLU A 107 11.44 3.41 15.42
N ILE A 108 10.39 3.83 14.73
CA ILE A 108 10.10 3.45 13.35
C ILE A 108 10.26 4.67 12.43
N ASP A 109 11.20 4.61 11.49
CA ASP A 109 11.38 5.66 10.49
C ASP A 109 10.28 5.61 9.43
N ILE A 110 9.85 4.39 9.04
CA ILE A 110 8.84 4.21 8.00
C ILE A 110 7.89 3.09 8.43
N LEU A 111 6.59 3.41 8.53
CA LEU A 111 5.52 2.44 8.68
C LEU A 111 4.88 2.20 7.32
N ILE A 112 4.81 0.94 6.87
CA ILE A 112 4.09 0.54 5.65
C ILE A 112 2.89 -0.31 6.05
N ASN A 113 1.71 0.29 6.05
CA ASN A 113 0.44 -0.39 6.23
C ASN A 113 0.05 -1.09 4.93
N ASN A 114 0.52 -2.33 4.78
CA ASN A 114 0.28 -3.16 3.60
C ASN A 114 -0.71 -4.30 3.87
N ALA A 115 -0.90 -4.71 5.13
CA ALA A 115 -1.86 -5.78 5.44
C ALA A 115 -3.22 -5.51 4.80
N GLY A 116 -3.72 -6.49 4.06
CA GLY A 116 -4.96 -6.35 3.32
C GLY A 116 -5.58 -7.70 3.00
N TYR A 117 -6.84 -7.65 2.65
CA TYR A 117 -7.65 -8.78 2.27
C TYR A 117 -8.53 -8.43 1.07
N PHE A 118 -8.73 -9.39 0.19
CA PHE A 118 -9.64 -9.29 -0.94
C PHE A 118 -10.36 -10.62 -1.11
N MET A 119 -11.68 -10.60 -1.05
CA MET A 119 -12.51 -11.79 -1.25
C MET A 119 -12.30 -12.38 -2.64
N VAL A 120 -12.30 -13.71 -2.73
CA VAL A 120 -12.09 -14.42 -4.01
C VAL A 120 -13.32 -14.32 -4.91
N GLU A 121 -14.50 -14.48 -4.33
CA GLU A 121 -15.78 -14.42 -5.02
C GLU A 121 -16.05 -13.00 -5.54
N LYS A 122 -16.70 -12.92 -6.69
CA LYS A 122 -17.13 -11.67 -7.28
C LYS A 122 -18.48 -11.26 -6.72
N GLU A 123 -18.62 -9.98 -6.41
CA GLU A 123 -19.86 -9.43 -5.89
C GLU A 123 -20.64 -8.66 -6.95
N THR A 124 -21.98 -8.80 -6.89
CA THR A 124 -22.95 -7.99 -7.60
C THR A 124 -24.10 -7.62 -6.65
N ILE A 125 -24.96 -6.70 -7.06
CA ILE A 125 -26.14 -6.35 -6.25
C ILE A 125 -27.09 -7.55 -6.00
N GLU A 126 -27.02 -8.56 -6.85
CA GLU A 126 -27.83 -9.78 -6.75
C GLU A 126 -27.20 -10.79 -5.76
N ASN A 127 -25.91 -10.68 -5.51
CA ASN A 127 -25.17 -11.60 -4.64
C ASN A 127 -24.13 -10.85 -3.77
N PRO A 128 -24.58 -9.98 -2.84
CA PRO A 128 -23.71 -9.28 -1.91
C PRO A 128 -23.26 -10.23 -0.77
N ASN A 129 -22.07 -9.99 -0.22
CA ASN A 129 -21.59 -10.68 0.98
C ASN A 129 -21.23 -9.66 2.06
N PHE A 130 -22.24 -9.23 2.81
CA PHE A 130 -22.10 -8.15 3.80
C PHE A 130 -21.06 -8.44 4.89
N ASP A 131 -20.91 -9.71 5.33
CA ASP A 131 -19.90 -10.08 6.33
C ASP A 131 -18.49 -9.90 5.78
N GLU A 132 -18.24 -10.33 4.54
CA GLU A 132 -16.94 -10.14 3.90
C GLU A 132 -16.68 -8.68 3.53
N GLU A 133 -17.70 -7.90 3.17
CA GLU A 133 -17.57 -6.45 2.94
C GLU A 133 -17.09 -5.73 4.21
N VAL A 134 -17.77 -5.97 5.35
CA VAL A 134 -17.39 -5.40 6.65
C VAL A 134 -15.98 -5.82 7.05
N LYS A 135 -15.64 -7.09 6.87
CA LYS A 135 -14.31 -7.63 7.14
C LYS A 135 -13.23 -6.97 6.27
N MET A 136 -13.49 -6.73 4.98
CA MET A 136 -12.56 -6.01 4.10
C MET A 136 -12.34 -4.57 4.58
N ILE A 137 -13.40 -3.87 4.99
CA ILE A 137 -13.29 -2.51 5.55
C ILE A 137 -12.47 -2.53 6.84
N ASP A 138 -12.75 -3.47 7.73
CA ASP A 138 -12.05 -3.58 9.02
C ASP A 138 -10.55 -3.86 8.82
N ILE A 139 -10.17 -4.78 7.95
CA ILE A 139 -8.76 -5.10 7.67
C ILE A 139 -8.08 -3.97 6.90
N CYS A 140 -8.67 -3.53 5.77
CA CYS A 140 -7.97 -2.68 4.79
C CYS A 140 -7.99 -1.19 5.15
N ALA A 141 -8.94 -0.73 5.95
CA ALA A 141 -9.06 0.68 6.36
C ALA A 141 -8.84 0.87 7.85
N VAL A 142 -9.70 0.28 8.70
CA VAL A 142 -9.63 0.48 10.16
C VAL A 142 -8.35 -0.11 10.74
N GLY A 143 -7.89 -1.27 10.23
CA GLY A 143 -6.65 -1.90 10.62
C GLY A 143 -5.42 -1.01 10.44
N GLN A 144 -5.38 -0.24 9.36
CA GLN A 144 -4.29 0.71 9.12
C GLN A 144 -4.27 1.84 10.15
N ILE A 145 -5.46 2.32 10.56
CA ILE A 145 -5.59 3.31 11.64
C ILE A 145 -5.14 2.72 12.97
N ARG A 146 -5.57 1.48 13.30
CA ARG A 146 -5.19 0.81 14.55
C ARG A 146 -3.68 0.69 14.70
N VAL A 147 -2.99 0.21 13.66
CA VAL A 147 -1.53 0.09 13.68
C VAL A 147 -0.86 1.46 13.85
N THR A 148 -1.28 2.44 13.05
CA THR A 148 -0.70 3.80 13.11
C THR A 148 -0.93 4.43 14.47
N SER A 149 -2.15 4.34 15.03
CA SER A 149 -2.51 4.87 16.34
C SER A 149 -1.74 4.19 17.48
N ALA A 150 -1.58 2.86 17.43
CA ALA A 150 -0.82 2.13 18.44
C ALA A 150 0.64 2.59 18.49
N LEU A 151 1.29 2.75 17.34
CA LEU A 151 2.68 3.19 17.27
C LEU A 151 2.82 4.68 17.64
N PHE A 152 1.89 5.53 17.23
CA PHE A 152 1.90 6.95 17.58
C PHE A 152 1.73 7.18 19.09
N ASN A 153 0.74 6.54 19.71
CA ASN A 153 0.49 6.66 21.14
C ASN A 153 1.63 6.10 21.99
N ALA A 154 2.31 5.05 21.50
CA ALA A 154 3.51 4.50 22.11
C ALA A 154 4.77 5.35 21.86
N LYS A 155 4.68 6.48 21.14
CA LYS A 155 5.79 7.38 20.76
C LYS A 155 6.87 6.69 19.92
N LEU A 156 6.51 5.66 19.18
CA LEU A 156 7.41 4.94 18.26
C LEU A 156 7.47 5.58 16.87
N LEU A 157 6.48 6.42 16.51
CA LEU A 157 6.53 7.34 15.38
C LEU A 157 6.92 8.71 15.89
N LYS A 158 7.94 9.32 15.29
CA LYS A 158 8.50 10.60 15.70
C LYS A 158 8.54 11.61 14.55
N LYS A 159 8.95 12.83 14.84
CA LYS A 159 9.21 13.83 13.80
C LYS A 159 10.19 13.29 12.76
N GLY A 160 9.80 13.33 11.49
CA GLY A 160 10.54 12.78 10.36
C GLY A 160 10.11 11.37 9.96
N SER A 161 9.31 10.66 10.78
CA SER A 161 8.73 9.38 10.37
C SER A 161 7.78 9.54 9.18
N LYS A 162 7.72 8.49 8.36
CA LYS A 162 6.79 8.39 7.23
C LYS A 162 5.80 7.26 7.48
N VAL A 163 4.55 7.47 7.10
CA VAL A 163 3.49 6.45 7.13
C VAL A 163 2.96 6.26 5.72
N VAL A 164 3.00 5.03 5.24
CA VAL A 164 2.54 4.65 3.90
C VAL A 164 1.28 3.81 4.01
N GLN A 165 0.22 4.25 3.37
CA GLN A 165 -1.05 3.52 3.29
C GLN A 165 -1.14 2.83 1.93
N ILE A 166 -0.97 1.50 1.88
CA ILE A 166 -1.17 0.75 0.65
C ILE A 166 -2.67 0.53 0.44
N THR A 167 -3.18 1.19 -0.58
CA THR A 167 -4.59 1.14 -0.98
C THR A 167 -4.72 0.63 -2.42
N SER A 168 -5.67 1.14 -3.18
CA SER A 168 -5.90 0.77 -4.58
C SER A 168 -6.56 1.92 -5.34
N GLN A 169 -6.27 2.05 -6.63
CA GLN A 169 -7.06 2.87 -7.55
C GLN A 169 -8.55 2.53 -7.50
N GLY A 170 -8.89 1.30 -7.05
CA GLY A 170 -10.26 0.87 -6.77
C GLY A 170 -10.99 1.72 -5.73
N GLY A 171 -10.27 2.47 -4.89
CA GLY A 171 -10.83 3.41 -3.93
C GLY A 171 -11.15 4.81 -4.49
N SER A 172 -10.84 5.09 -5.76
CA SER A 172 -11.22 6.35 -6.41
C SER A 172 -12.69 6.33 -6.81
N ILE A 173 -13.50 7.21 -6.22
CA ILE A 173 -14.91 7.37 -6.58
C ILE A 173 -15.03 7.98 -7.99
N ALA A 174 -14.18 8.96 -8.29
CA ALA A 174 -14.17 9.65 -9.58
C ALA A 174 -13.91 8.70 -10.78
N TRP A 175 -13.21 7.59 -10.54
CA TRP A 175 -12.89 6.64 -11.61
C TRP A 175 -13.91 5.52 -11.82
N ARG A 176 -14.93 5.39 -10.95
CA ARG A 176 -15.87 4.25 -11.01
C ARG A 176 -16.71 4.19 -12.28
N THR A 177 -16.93 5.31 -12.94
CA THR A 177 -17.65 5.34 -14.24
C THR A 177 -16.80 4.89 -15.43
N THR A 178 -15.47 4.84 -15.28
CA THR A 178 -14.54 4.43 -16.34
C THR A 178 -13.87 3.11 -16.03
N GLN A 179 -13.28 3.00 -14.83
CA GLN A 179 -12.58 1.80 -14.40
C GLN A 179 -13.59 0.74 -13.93
N ASN A 180 -13.53 -0.47 -14.52
CA ASN A 180 -14.44 -1.58 -14.24
C ASN A 180 -15.93 -1.23 -14.48
N ALA A 181 -16.23 -0.33 -15.42
CA ALA A 181 -17.59 0.09 -15.75
C ALA A 181 -18.53 -1.08 -16.10
N GLY A 182 -17.99 -2.19 -16.61
CA GLY A 182 -18.73 -3.41 -16.96
C GLY A 182 -18.81 -4.46 -15.84
N GLY A 183 -18.33 -4.16 -14.61
CA GLY A 183 -18.26 -5.12 -13.49
C GLY A 183 -17.04 -6.06 -13.57
N PRO A 184 -16.85 -6.94 -12.60
CA PRO A 184 -17.65 -7.07 -11.37
C PRO A 184 -17.52 -5.82 -10.51
N PHE A 185 -18.54 -5.56 -9.70
CA PHE A 185 -18.56 -4.32 -8.90
C PHE A 185 -17.77 -4.45 -7.60
N ASP A 186 -17.59 -5.68 -7.07
CA ASP A 186 -16.75 -6.00 -5.89
C ASP A 186 -16.90 -4.94 -4.77
N TYR A 187 -18.15 -4.75 -4.27
CA TYR A 187 -18.51 -3.68 -3.31
C TYR A 187 -17.55 -3.58 -2.13
N GLY A 188 -17.29 -4.71 -1.47
CA GLY A 188 -16.41 -4.73 -0.30
C GLY A 188 -15.01 -4.26 -0.62
N HIS A 189 -14.45 -4.61 -1.79
CA HIS A 189 -13.13 -4.12 -2.20
C HIS A 189 -13.14 -2.60 -2.39
N HIS A 190 -14.05 -2.09 -3.22
CA HIS A 190 -14.08 -0.66 -3.55
C HIS A 190 -14.38 0.20 -2.32
N MET A 191 -15.36 -0.19 -1.50
CA MET A 191 -15.69 0.49 -0.24
C MET A 191 -14.50 0.48 0.73
N SER A 192 -13.83 -0.67 0.91
CA SER A 192 -12.69 -0.77 1.80
C SER A 192 -11.51 0.11 1.37
N LYS A 193 -11.28 0.25 0.07
CA LYS A 193 -10.19 1.08 -0.47
C LYS A 193 -10.56 2.58 -0.46
N ALA A 194 -11.81 2.94 -0.68
CA ALA A 194 -12.28 4.31 -0.49
C ALA A 194 -12.18 4.73 0.99
N ALA A 195 -12.58 3.85 1.91
CA ALA A 195 -12.43 4.07 3.35
C ALA A 195 -10.94 4.21 3.75
N ALA A 196 -10.05 3.36 3.20
CA ALA A 196 -8.59 3.47 3.42
C ALA A 196 -8.02 4.78 2.89
N ASN A 197 -8.49 5.27 1.73
CA ASN A 197 -8.10 6.55 1.16
C ASN A 197 -8.52 7.71 2.09
N MET A 198 -9.77 7.70 2.58
CA MET A 198 -10.24 8.69 3.54
C MET A 198 -9.43 8.65 4.84
N ALA A 199 -9.21 7.45 5.39
CA ALA A 199 -8.40 7.26 6.59
C ALA A 199 -6.98 7.81 6.41
N GLY A 200 -6.33 7.50 5.29
CA GLY A 200 -5.00 8.02 4.97
C GLY A 200 -4.97 9.54 4.84
N LYS A 201 -6.00 10.15 4.25
CA LYS A 201 -6.11 11.61 4.14
C LYS A 201 -6.28 12.28 5.50
N LEU A 202 -7.12 11.73 6.37
CA LEU A 202 -7.30 12.23 7.74
C LEU A 202 -6.01 12.10 8.56
N LEU A 203 -5.36 10.93 8.50
CA LEU A 203 -4.05 10.73 9.15
C LEU A 203 -3.00 11.72 8.64
N ALA A 204 -2.98 12.04 7.34
CA ALA A 204 -2.05 13.01 6.79
C ALA A 204 -2.25 14.41 7.38
N ILE A 205 -3.49 14.82 7.60
CA ILE A 205 -3.83 16.11 8.20
C ILE A 205 -3.46 16.12 9.70
N GLU A 206 -3.85 15.06 10.41
CA GLU A 206 -3.69 14.96 11.86
C GLU A 206 -2.22 14.83 12.28
N LEU A 207 -1.41 14.06 11.52
CA LEU A 207 -0.02 13.77 11.87
C LEU A 207 0.99 14.81 11.36
N ALA A 208 0.61 15.66 10.40
CA ALA A 208 1.49 16.70 9.87
C ALA A 208 2.02 17.68 10.94
N PRO A 209 1.22 18.16 11.91
CA PRO A 209 1.72 19.03 13.00
C PRO A 209 2.78 18.33 13.87
N HIS A 210 2.81 17.00 13.91
CA HIS A 210 3.83 16.20 14.61
C HIS A 210 5.08 15.97 13.75
N GLY A 211 5.10 16.47 12.52
CA GLY A 211 6.20 16.27 11.57
C GLY A 211 6.27 14.85 11.01
N ILE A 212 5.17 14.12 11.03
CA ILE A 212 5.02 12.78 10.45
C ILE A 212 4.28 12.93 9.13
N LEU A 213 4.87 12.42 8.05
CA LEU A 213 4.32 12.52 6.71
C LEU A 213 3.60 11.24 6.30
N VAL A 214 2.35 11.36 5.90
CA VAL A 214 1.53 10.22 5.44
C VAL A 214 1.34 10.28 3.93
N GLN A 215 1.50 9.14 3.25
CA GLN A 215 1.27 9.01 1.81
C GLN A 215 0.31 7.87 1.51
N ILE A 216 -0.66 8.12 0.62
CA ILE A 216 -1.64 7.15 0.16
C ILE A 216 -1.20 6.63 -1.20
N MET A 217 -1.03 5.31 -1.36
CA MET A 217 -0.42 4.73 -2.56
C MET A 217 -1.27 3.60 -3.15
N HIS A 218 -1.54 3.70 -4.44
CA HIS A 218 -1.88 2.55 -5.26
C HIS A 218 -0.58 1.91 -5.77
N PRO A 219 -0.27 0.66 -5.41
CA PRO A 219 1.02 0.03 -5.74
C PRO A 219 1.16 -0.38 -7.21
N GLY A 220 0.14 -0.14 -8.03
CA GLY A 220 0.03 -0.68 -9.38
C GLY A 220 -0.63 -2.06 -9.41
N PHE A 221 -0.77 -2.61 -10.61
CA PHE A 221 -1.32 -3.94 -10.81
C PHE A 221 -0.21 -4.98 -10.70
N ASN A 222 -0.21 -5.76 -9.62
CA ASN A 222 0.83 -6.71 -9.29
C ASN A 222 0.32 -8.15 -9.38
N LYS A 223 1.11 -9.05 -9.98
CA LYS A 223 0.85 -10.48 -10.06
C LYS A 223 1.09 -11.11 -8.68
N THR A 224 0.01 -11.42 -7.98
CA THR A 224 0.00 -12.03 -6.65
C THR A 224 -1.17 -13.00 -6.52
N ASP A 225 -1.20 -13.81 -5.47
CA ASP A 225 -2.38 -14.67 -5.20
C ASP A 225 -3.67 -13.85 -5.07
N MET A 226 -3.59 -12.64 -4.52
CA MET A 226 -4.73 -11.73 -4.35
C MET A 226 -5.34 -11.32 -5.69
N THR A 227 -4.52 -11.16 -6.73
CA THR A 227 -4.95 -10.70 -8.06
C THR A 227 -5.13 -11.82 -9.07
N LYS A 228 -4.87 -13.08 -8.68
CA LYS A 228 -4.94 -14.25 -9.56
C LYS A 228 -6.31 -14.42 -10.24
N LYS A 229 -7.39 -14.01 -9.57
CA LYS A 229 -8.74 -14.03 -10.18
C LYS A 229 -8.87 -13.14 -11.43
N TYR A 230 -7.90 -12.23 -11.67
CA TYR A 230 -7.80 -11.35 -12.83
C TYR A 230 -6.66 -11.74 -13.79
N GLU A 231 -6.10 -12.93 -13.69
CA GLU A 231 -4.95 -13.38 -14.50
C GLU A 231 -5.15 -13.18 -16.02
N LYS A 232 -6.39 -13.35 -16.49
CA LYS A 232 -6.74 -13.19 -17.91
C LYS A 232 -6.49 -11.78 -18.47
N ILE A 233 -6.43 -10.76 -17.63
CA ILE A 233 -6.23 -9.37 -18.05
C ILE A 233 -4.86 -8.82 -17.67
N TRP A 234 -3.99 -9.61 -17.03
CA TRP A 234 -2.67 -9.13 -16.59
C TRP A 234 -1.84 -8.54 -17.72
N GLU A 235 -1.79 -9.18 -18.87
CA GLU A 235 -1.01 -8.69 -20.02
C GLU A 235 -1.58 -7.40 -20.62
N VAL A 236 -2.90 -7.33 -20.74
CA VAL A 236 -3.59 -6.18 -21.35
C VAL A 236 -3.49 -4.95 -20.46
N GLU A 237 -3.55 -5.14 -19.15
CA GLU A 237 -3.50 -4.07 -18.16
C GLU A 237 -2.09 -3.80 -17.62
N GLY A 238 -1.08 -4.51 -18.10
CA GLY A 238 0.30 -4.27 -17.72
C GLY A 238 0.64 -4.69 -16.29
N ALA A 239 0.04 -5.79 -15.82
CA ALA A 239 0.39 -6.35 -14.52
C ALA A 239 1.85 -6.78 -14.49
N VAL A 240 2.57 -6.42 -13.42
CA VAL A 240 3.98 -6.71 -13.23
C VAL A 240 4.22 -7.68 -12.08
N ASP A 241 5.39 -8.28 -12.02
CA ASP A 241 5.78 -9.06 -10.86
C ASP A 241 5.82 -8.22 -9.59
N ALA A 242 5.51 -8.81 -8.45
CA ALA A 242 5.45 -8.11 -7.18
C ALA A 242 6.76 -7.39 -6.81
N SER A 243 7.90 -7.90 -7.28
CA SER A 243 9.22 -7.26 -7.11
C SER A 243 9.31 -5.90 -7.83
N VAL A 244 8.76 -5.79 -9.03
CA VAL A 244 8.68 -4.51 -9.77
C VAL A 244 7.75 -3.54 -9.04
N GLY A 245 6.58 -4.02 -8.59
CA GLY A 245 5.66 -3.21 -7.79
C GLY A 245 6.28 -2.73 -6.48
N ALA A 246 7.06 -3.57 -5.82
CA ALA A 246 7.79 -3.20 -4.61
C ALA A 246 8.77 -2.05 -4.86
N LYS A 247 9.54 -2.09 -5.94
CA LYS A 247 10.45 -0.99 -6.32
C LYS A 247 9.71 0.30 -6.62
N ARG A 248 8.56 0.22 -7.32
CA ARG A 248 7.70 1.39 -7.57
C ARG A 248 7.22 2.02 -6.24
N VAL A 249 6.80 1.20 -5.28
CA VAL A 249 6.39 1.67 -3.94
C VAL A 249 7.58 2.29 -3.21
N CYS A 250 8.73 1.62 -3.17
CA CYS A 250 9.94 2.13 -2.53
C CYS A 250 10.44 3.44 -3.17
N HIS A 251 10.34 3.56 -4.50
CA HIS A 251 10.63 4.80 -5.21
C HIS A 251 9.73 5.95 -4.72
N GLU A 252 8.42 5.74 -4.62
CA GLU A 252 7.50 6.75 -4.09
C GLU A 252 7.76 7.09 -2.63
N ILE A 253 8.17 6.13 -1.79
CA ILE A 253 8.56 6.39 -0.40
C ILE A 253 9.74 7.38 -0.32
N ASN A 254 10.71 7.26 -1.24
CA ASN A 254 11.83 8.21 -1.31
C ASN A 254 11.40 9.63 -1.67
N LEU A 255 10.29 9.77 -2.40
CA LEU A 255 9.75 11.05 -2.86
C LEU A 255 8.79 11.72 -1.87
N ILE A 256 8.46 11.06 -0.75
CA ILE A 256 7.61 11.66 0.29
C ILE A 256 8.33 12.88 0.87
N SER A 257 7.69 14.05 0.78
CA SER A 257 8.19 15.32 1.27
C SER A 257 7.05 16.19 1.79
N PRO A 258 7.35 17.31 2.50
CA PRO A 258 6.33 18.26 2.96
C PRO A 258 5.46 18.83 1.84
N GLU A 259 5.96 18.89 0.62
CA GLU A 259 5.23 19.42 -0.55
C GLU A 259 4.36 18.35 -1.22
N ARG A 260 4.59 17.07 -0.86
CA ARG A 260 4.01 15.94 -1.60
C ARG A 260 3.25 14.93 -0.72
N TYR A 261 3.15 15.16 0.59
CA TYR A 261 2.41 14.26 1.49
C TYR A 261 0.89 14.40 1.33
N GLY A 262 0.15 13.39 1.77
CA GLY A 262 -1.32 13.40 1.79
C GLY A 262 -1.97 13.34 0.41
N LEU A 263 -1.20 13.05 -0.64
CA LEU A 263 -1.69 12.82 -1.99
C LEU A 263 -2.02 11.33 -2.19
N PHE A 264 -2.96 11.04 -3.08
CA PHE A 264 -3.22 9.68 -3.52
C PHE A 264 -2.44 9.43 -4.82
N ILE A 265 -1.39 8.63 -4.73
CA ILE A 265 -0.40 8.43 -5.81
C ILE A 265 -0.56 7.05 -6.46
N ASN A 266 -0.54 7.01 -7.78
CA ASN A 266 -0.31 5.80 -8.56
C ASN A 266 1.19 5.53 -8.66
N CYS A 267 1.67 4.43 -8.07
CA CYS A 267 3.10 4.08 -8.11
C CYS A 267 3.58 3.66 -9.51
N GLU A 268 2.69 3.36 -10.46
CA GLU A 268 3.07 3.00 -11.82
C GLU A 268 3.68 4.18 -12.57
N ASP A 269 3.04 5.35 -12.51
CA ASP A 269 3.42 6.56 -13.25
C ASP A 269 3.80 7.76 -12.37
N GLY A 270 3.61 7.66 -11.05
CA GLY A 270 3.90 8.71 -10.08
C GLY A 270 2.91 9.87 -10.08
N LEU A 271 1.82 9.76 -10.81
CA LEU A 271 0.79 10.77 -10.90
C LEU A 271 -0.27 10.59 -9.82
N GLN A 272 -1.06 11.64 -9.60
CA GLN A 272 -2.16 11.57 -8.66
C GLN A 272 -3.34 10.77 -9.23
N ILE A 273 -4.05 10.09 -8.33
CA ILE A 273 -5.37 9.52 -8.59
C ILE A 273 -6.38 10.47 -7.95
N PRO A 274 -7.44 10.91 -8.64
CA PRO A 274 -8.50 11.67 -8.00
C PRO A 274 -9.26 10.81 -6.98
N TRP A 275 -9.84 11.46 -5.98
CA TRP A 275 -10.59 10.79 -4.89
C TRP A 275 -11.90 10.13 -5.35
#